data_c61b1d7d362b2f08c23c002aebe3e5bf
#
_entry.id   c61b1d7d362b2f08c23c002aebe3e5bf
#
_cell.length_a   1.000
_cell.length_b   1.000
_cell.length_c   1.000
_cell.angle_alpha   90.00
_cell.angle_beta   90.00
_cell.angle_gamma   90.00
#
_symmetry.space_group_name_H-M   'P 1'
#
loop_
_entity.id
_entity.type
_entity.pdbx_description
1 polymer ?
#
loop_
_entity_poly.entity_id
_entity_poly.type
_entity_poly.pdbx_seq_one_letter_code
_entity_poly.pdbx_strand_id
1 'polypeptide(L)'
;IAPRNSENYYIPILEAGGDAVLNLSFETDTSAPLGLTPILVTVDYRGADLAPSREVATIGVPVVGSAEMGVASIRTEPARITVGDTVDLTIRLENTGTADAESVRATIEGLALPGSKEAFLGTIEPGNDGPAIFSLSADEEGEFGYTLVVRYTDDYGEHTVRQALQIVVAGQNPVPMIAVAAAILIVAAAAALYWYRRRKEE
;
A
#
# COMPACT_ATOMS: atom_id res chain seq x y z
N ILE A 1 -5.37 -15.62 -22.65
CA ILE A 1 -6.81 -15.42 -22.92
C ILE A 1 -7.33 -16.72 -23.54
N ALA A 2 -8.42 -17.25 -22.99
CA ALA A 2 -9.13 -18.42 -23.53
C ALA A 2 -10.62 -18.09 -23.71
N PRO A 3 -11.28 -18.62 -24.78
CA PRO A 3 -12.72 -18.43 -24.94
C PRO A 3 -13.47 -19.21 -23.84
N ARG A 4 -14.46 -18.58 -23.23
CA ARG A 4 -15.28 -19.17 -22.16
C ARG A 4 -16.33 -20.14 -22.70
N ASN A 5 -16.72 -19.93 -23.97
CA ASN A 5 -17.74 -20.72 -24.66
C ASN A 5 -17.12 -21.53 -25.80
N SER A 6 -17.88 -21.77 -26.87
CA SER A 6 -17.39 -22.49 -28.05
C SER A 6 -16.33 -21.69 -28.81
N GLU A 7 -15.30 -22.34 -29.30
CA GLU A 7 -14.32 -21.76 -30.23
C GLU A 7 -14.85 -21.68 -31.66
N ASN A 8 -15.92 -22.39 -31.96
CA ASN A 8 -16.53 -22.43 -33.31
C ASN A 8 -17.99 -22.04 -33.24
N TYR A 9 -18.38 -21.15 -34.14
CA TYR A 9 -19.74 -20.69 -34.33
C TYR A 9 -20.20 -21.03 -35.75
N TYR A 10 -21.42 -21.49 -35.88
CA TYR A 10 -22.00 -21.82 -37.16
C TYR A 10 -23.15 -20.89 -37.51
N ILE A 11 -23.06 -20.26 -38.69
CA ILE A 11 -24.10 -19.40 -39.26
C ILE A 11 -24.61 -20.10 -40.50
N PRO A 12 -25.86 -20.60 -40.52
CA PRO A 12 -26.35 -21.42 -41.64
C PRO A 12 -26.42 -20.67 -42.95
N ILE A 13 -26.85 -19.42 -42.92
CA ILE A 13 -26.95 -18.57 -44.11
C ILE A 13 -26.75 -17.11 -43.68
N LEU A 14 -25.94 -16.38 -44.45
CA LEU A 14 -25.81 -14.94 -44.37
C LEU A 14 -26.14 -14.38 -45.74
N GLU A 15 -27.23 -13.60 -45.84
CA GLU A 15 -27.66 -13.00 -47.08
C GLU A 15 -26.75 -11.88 -47.56
N ALA A 16 -26.73 -11.60 -48.85
CA ALA A 16 -25.89 -10.54 -49.39
C ALA A 16 -26.27 -9.17 -48.78
N GLY A 17 -25.32 -8.48 -48.16
CA GLY A 17 -25.51 -7.24 -47.43
C GLY A 17 -26.09 -7.40 -46.02
N GLY A 18 -26.28 -8.65 -45.56
CA GLY A 18 -26.66 -8.95 -44.18
C GLY A 18 -25.46 -8.97 -43.24
N ASP A 19 -25.77 -8.89 -41.96
CA ASP A 19 -24.81 -8.98 -40.87
C ASP A 19 -25.17 -10.08 -39.85
N ALA A 20 -24.19 -10.62 -39.16
CA ALA A 20 -24.36 -11.54 -38.04
C ALA A 20 -23.55 -11.06 -36.84
N VAL A 21 -24.20 -10.99 -35.69
CA VAL A 21 -23.56 -10.57 -34.44
C VAL A 21 -23.20 -11.79 -33.59
N LEU A 22 -21.92 -11.93 -33.24
CA LEU A 22 -21.44 -12.97 -32.36
C LEU A 22 -21.01 -12.34 -31.03
N ASN A 23 -21.56 -12.84 -29.92
CA ASN A 23 -21.16 -12.44 -28.59
C ASN A 23 -20.09 -13.43 -28.09
N LEU A 24 -18.86 -12.96 -27.98
CA LEU A 24 -17.73 -13.74 -27.49
C LEU A 24 -17.40 -13.36 -26.04
N SER A 25 -17.17 -14.34 -25.20
CA SER A 25 -16.69 -14.14 -23.83
C SER A 25 -15.34 -14.82 -23.66
N PHE A 26 -14.41 -14.10 -23.08
CA PHE A 26 -13.06 -14.59 -22.82
C PHE A 26 -12.76 -14.59 -21.32
N GLU A 27 -11.91 -15.49 -20.90
CA GLU A 27 -11.30 -15.51 -19.58
C GLU A 27 -9.81 -15.18 -19.72
N THR A 28 -9.30 -14.40 -18.76
CA THR A 28 -7.89 -14.11 -18.64
C THR A 28 -7.35 -14.70 -17.34
N ASP A 29 -6.16 -15.26 -17.38
CA ASP A 29 -5.41 -15.65 -16.20
C ASP A 29 -4.82 -14.38 -15.54
N THR A 30 -4.63 -14.41 -14.22
CA THR A 30 -4.01 -13.31 -13.45
C THR A 30 -2.56 -13.04 -13.86
N SER A 31 -1.90 -14.03 -14.48
CA SER A 31 -0.56 -13.92 -15.06
C SER A 31 -0.55 -13.55 -16.54
N ALA A 32 -1.70 -13.22 -17.13
CA ALA A 32 -1.78 -12.83 -18.54
C ALA A 32 -0.99 -11.54 -18.80
N PRO A 33 -0.19 -11.47 -19.89
CA PRO A 33 0.53 -10.26 -20.23
C PRO A 33 -0.45 -9.10 -20.46
N LEU A 34 -0.18 -7.97 -19.84
CA LEU A 34 -0.94 -6.74 -20.05
C LEU A 34 -0.67 -6.16 -21.44
N GLY A 35 -1.65 -5.43 -21.98
CA GLY A 35 -1.58 -4.78 -23.30
C GLY A 35 -2.49 -5.43 -24.34
N LEU A 36 -2.24 -5.12 -25.62
CA LEU A 36 -3.05 -5.60 -26.73
C LEU A 36 -2.73 -7.07 -27.05
N THR A 37 -3.70 -7.96 -26.79
CA THR A 37 -3.61 -9.37 -27.15
C THR A 37 -4.33 -9.60 -28.49
N PRO A 38 -3.64 -10.08 -29.53
CA PRO A 38 -4.25 -10.37 -30.82
C PRO A 38 -5.10 -11.65 -30.74
N ILE A 39 -6.35 -11.55 -31.15
CA ILE A 39 -7.25 -12.68 -31.37
C ILE A 39 -7.44 -12.89 -32.86
N LEU A 40 -7.13 -14.07 -33.32
CA LEU A 40 -7.29 -14.46 -34.73
C LEU A 40 -8.71 -14.99 -34.95
N VAL A 41 -9.45 -14.31 -35.82
CA VAL A 41 -10.80 -14.73 -36.24
C VAL A 41 -10.70 -15.28 -37.65
N THR A 42 -11.05 -16.55 -37.82
CA THR A 42 -11.09 -17.22 -39.12
C THR A 42 -12.54 -17.46 -39.50
N VAL A 43 -12.94 -17.01 -40.68
CA VAL A 43 -14.27 -17.23 -41.27
C VAL A 43 -14.14 -18.12 -42.47
N ASP A 44 -14.67 -19.34 -42.36
CA ASP A 44 -14.80 -20.29 -43.49
C ASP A 44 -16.23 -20.22 -44.04
N TYR A 45 -16.36 -19.92 -45.31
CA TYR A 45 -17.68 -19.77 -45.93
C TYR A 45 -17.70 -20.33 -47.35
N ARG A 46 -18.90 -20.48 -47.90
CA ARG A 46 -19.12 -20.78 -49.30
C ARG A 46 -19.95 -19.67 -49.95
N GLY A 47 -19.46 -19.16 -51.05
CA GLY A 47 -20.18 -18.17 -51.86
C GLY A 47 -21.33 -18.78 -52.67
N ALA A 48 -21.96 -18.00 -53.55
CA ALA A 48 -23.05 -18.42 -54.40
C ALA A 48 -22.64 -19.52 -55.41
N ASP A 49 -21.35 -19.62 -55.71
CA ASP A 49 -20.75 -20.65 -56.55
C ASP A 49 -20.42 -21.95 -55.77
N LEU A 50 -20.73 -22.00 -54.46
CA LEU A 50 -20.44 -23.09 -53.53
C LEU A 50 -18.94 -23.39 -53.37
N ALA A 51 -18.05 -22.55 -53.89
CA ALA A 51 -16.62 -22.69 -53.68
C ALA A 51 -16.27 -22.33 -52.23
N PRO A 52 -15.39 -23.11 -51.56
CA PRO A 52 -14.94 -22.81 -50.21
C PRO A 52 -14.02 -21.59 -50.24
N SER A 53 -14.25 -20.66 -49.34
CA SER A 53 -13.45 -19.45 -49.12
C SER A 53 -13.11 -19.32 -47.67
N ARG A 54 -11.96 -18.69 -47.39
CA ARG A 54 -11.48 -18.43 -46.03
C ARG A 54 -10.99 -16.97 -45.93
N GLU A 55 -11.49 -16.28 -44.91
CA GLU A 55 -11.02 -14.98 -44.55
C GLU A 55 -10.46 -15.02 -43.12
N VAL A 56 -9.38 -14.26 -42.88
CA VAL A 56 -8.73 -14.18 -41.58
C VAL A 56 -8.61 -12.71 -41.16
N ALA A 57 -9.12 -12.40 -40.00
CA ALA A 57 -9.01 -11.10 -39.40
C ALA A 57 -8.34 -11.18 -38.00
N THR A 58 -7.59 -10.17 -37.65
CA THR A 58 -6.99 -10.05 -36.31
C THR A 58 -7.66 -8.93 -35.55
N ILE A 59 -8.17 -9.24 -34.37
CA ILE A 59 -8.79 -8.29 -33.46
C ILE A 59 -7.87 -8.11 -32.27
N GLY A 60 -7.47 -6.87 -31.96
CA GLY A 60 -6.72 -6.56 -30.73
C GLY A 60 -7.69 -6.39 -29.56
N VAL A 61 -7.52 -7.22 -28.52
CA VAL A 61 -8.25 -7.11 -27.26
C VAL A 61 -7.33 -6.57 -26.19
N PRO A 62 -7.63 -5.40 -25.58
CA PRO A 62 -6.83 -4.87 -24.51
C PRO A 62 -7.01 -5.72 -23.24
N VAL A 63 -5.89 -6.17 -22.67
CA VAL A 63 -5.82 -6.79 -21.35
C VAL A 63 -5.24 -5.74 -20.42
N VAL A 64 -6.02 -5.36 -19.44
CA VAL A 64 -5.65 -4.36 -18.43
C VAL A 64 -5.56 -5.01 -17.06
N GLY A 65 -4.67 -4.50 -16.22
CA GLY A 65 -4.49 -4.96 -14.85
C GLY A 65 -5.07 -3.96 -13.86
N SER A 66 -5.20 -4.37 -12.62
CA SER A 66 -5.57 -3.50 -11.51
C SER A 66 -4.52 -3.59 -10.41
N ALA A 67 -4.10 -2.45 -9.91
CA ALA A 67 -3.28 -2.40 -8.71
C ALA A 67 -4.15 -2.54 -7.46
N GLU A 68 -3.64 -3.22 -6.44
CA GLU A 68 -4.32 -3.40 -5.15
C GLU A 68 -3.35 -3.09 -4.02
N MET A 69 -3.48 -1.90 -3.45
CA MET A 69 -2.58 -1.41 -2.41
C MET A 69 -3.06 -1.79 -1.02
N GLY A 70 -2.15 -2.36 -0.23
CA GLY A 70 -2.37 -2.75 1.16
C GLY A 70 -1.23 -2.35 2.08
N VAL A 71 -1.43 -2.52 3.40
CA VAL A 71 -0.38 -2.34 4.41
C VAL A 71 0.26 -3.67 4.73
N ALA A 72 1.52 -3.86 4.36
CA ALA A 72 2.30 -5.06 4.64
C ALA A 72 2.83 -5.09 6.08
N SER A 73 3.33 -3.95 6.60
CA SER A 73 3.83 -3.84 7.97
C SER A 73 3.92 -2.40 8.45
N ILE A 74 3.92 -2.24 9.79
CA ILE A 74 4.07 -0.95 10.47
C ILE A 74 5.19 -1.10 11.49
N ARG A 75 6.10 -0.13 11.54
CA ARG A 75 7.20 -0.06 12.50
C ARG A 75 7.40 1.36 12.98
N THR A 76 7.84 1.50 14.22
CA THR A 76 8.27 2.78 14.79
C THR A 76 9.70 2.68 15.30
N GLU A 77 10.45 3.76 15.13
CA GLU A 77 11.78 3.94 15.72
C GLU A 77 11.74 5.22 16.57
N PRO A 78 11.84 5.12 17.90
CA PRO A 78 12.03 3.92 18.71
C PRO A 78 10.78 3.01 18.73
N ALA A 79 10.97 1.71 18.98
CA ALA A 79 9.87 0.74 19.07
C ALA A 79 8.91 1.00 20.26
N ARG A 80 9.43 1.61 21.33
CA ARG A 80 8.64 2.15 22.43
C ARG A 80 8.78 3.66 22.44
N ILE A 81 7.69 4.31 22.15
CA ILE A 81 7.62 5.76 22.07
C ILE A 81 7.33 6.34 23.44
N THR A 82 8.10 7.34 23.86
CA THR A 82 7.89 8.11 25.09
C THR A 82 7.76 9.60 24.77
N VAL A 83 7.13 10.34 25.66
CA VAL A 83 7.01 11.81 25.52
C VAL A 83 8.39 12.44 25.38
N GLY A 84 8.55 13.29 24.35
CA GLY A 84 9.79 13.97 23.99
C GLY A 84 10.61 13.26 22.89
N ASP A 85 10.20 12.06 22.47
CA ASP A 85 10.88 11.35 21.37
C ASP A 85 10.53 11.95 20.01
N THR A 86 11.51 11.90 19.10
CA THR A 86 11.26 11.96 17.65
C THR A 86 11.04 10.54 17.15
N VAL A 87 9.95 10.33 16.45
CA VAL A 87 9.48 9.01 16.03
C VAL A 87 9.49 8.91 14.51
N ASP A 88 10.25 7.97 13.98
CA ASP A 88 10.14 7.59 12.58
C ASP A 88 9.12 6.44 12.46
N LEU A 89 7.93 6.77 11.95
CA LEU A 89 6.87 5.81 11.65
C LEU A 89 7.06 5.33 10.21
N THR A 90 7.42 4.07 10.03
CA THR A 90 7.54 3.42 8.73
C THR A 90 6.36 2.51 8.48
N ILE A 91 5.59 2.79 7.44
CA ILE A 91 4.48 1.96 6.96
C ILE A 91 4.90 1.40 5.60
N ARG A 92 5.06 0.07 5.51
CA ARG A 92 5.33 -0.59 4.24
C ARG A 92 4.01 -0.86 3.53
N LEU A 93 3.90 -0.35 2.30
CA LEU A 93 2.77 -0.54 1.42
C LEU A 93 3.13 -1.58 0.37
N GLU A 94 2.27 -2.56 0.15
CA GLU A 94 2.43 -3.61 -0.85
C GLU A 94 1.38 -3.49 -1.95
N ASN A 95 1.75 -3.88 -3.16
CA ASN A 95 0.84 -4.02 -4.29
C ASN A 95 0.59 -5.51 -4.54
N THR A 96 -0.59 -6.00 -4.17
CA THR A 96 -1.03 -7.39 -4.37
C THR A 96 -1.81 -7.57 -5.68
N GLY A 97 -1.95 -6.50 -6.47
CA GLY A 97 -2.65 -6.47 -7.74
C GLY A 97 -1.88 -7.09 -8.91
N THR A 98 -2.34 -6.81 -10.12
CA THR A 98 -1.78 -7.32 -11.39
C THR A 98 -1.22 -6.22 -12.29
N ALA A 99 -1.41 -4.95 -11.93
CA ALA A 99 -0.81 -3.79 -12.61
C ALA A 99 0.05 -2.98 -11.65
N ASP A 100 0.90 -2.13 -12.20
CA ASP A 100 1.68 -1.16 -11.44
C ASP A 100 0.76 -0.17 -10.72
N ALA A 101 1.05 0.11 -9.45
CA ALA A 101 0.49 1.26 -8.75
C ALA A 101 1.42 2.45 -9.00
N GLU A 102 1.00 3.39 -9.82
CA GLU A 102 1.78 4.57 -10.19
C GLU A 102 1.46 5.75 -9.28
N SER A 103 2.43 6.66 -9.14
CA SER A 103 2.28 7.92 -8.36
C SER A 103 1.80 7.69 -6.93
N VAL A 104 2.21 6.58 -6.30
CA VAL A 104 1.79 6.19 -4.95
C VAL A 104 2.18 7.26 -3.94
N ARG A 105 1.18 7.77 -3.24
CA ARG A 105 1.31 8.77 -2.18
C ARG A 105 0.56 8.31 -0.95
N ALA A 106 1.24 8.34 0.19
CA ALA A 106 0.66 8.04 1.49
C ALA A 106 0.55 9.31 2.34
N THR A 107 -0.60 9.53 2.96
CA THR A 107 -0.86 10.69 3.83
C THR A 107 -1.48 10.22 5.14
N ILE A 108 -1.05 10.80 6.26
CA ILE A 108 -1.64 10.58 7.58
C ILE A 108 -2.65 11.71 7.86
N GLU A 109 -3.92 11.36 8.02
CA GLU A 109 -5.00 12.28 8.38
C GLU A 109 -5.46 12.08 9.82
N GLY A 110 -5.78 13.17 10.53
CA GLY A 110 -6.38 13.12 11.87
C GLY A 110 -5.40 12.85 13.02
N LEU A 111 -4.10 12.69 12.76
CA LEU A 111 -3.11 12.51 13.82
C LEU A 111 -2.79 13.85 14.50
N ALA A 112 -2.94 13.90 15.83
CA ALA A 112 -2.66 15.09 16.62
C ALA A 112 -1.16 15.38 16.80
N LEU A 113 -0.30 14.35 16.67
CA LEU A 113 1.15 14.52 16.79
C LEU A 113 1.72 15.39 15.64
N PRO A 114 2.59 16.38 15.94
CA PRO A 114 3.26 17.19 14.93
C PRO A 114 4.24 16.36 14.08
N GLY A 115 4.57 16.84 12.87
CA GLY A 115 5.58 16.24 12.03
C GLY A 115 5.19 16.13 10.56
N SER A 116 5.99 15.39 9.78
CA SER A 116 5.73 15.10 8.37
C SER A 116 4.64 14.03 8.24
N LYS A 117 3.57 14.35 7.52
CA LYS A 117 2.38 13.47 7.37
C LYS A 117 2.15 13.02 5.94
N GLU A 118 3.12 13.23 5.06
CA GLU A 118 3.03 12.87 3.65
C GLU A 118 4.32 12.19 3.20
N ALA A 119 4.19 11.09 2.45
CA ALA A 119 5.28 10.36 1.84
C ALA A 119 4.93 10.02 0.39
N PHE A 120 5.89 10.21 -0.53
CA PHE A 120 5.77 9.85 -1.93
C PHE A 120 6.66 8.64 -2.21
N LEU A 121 6.06 7.57 -2.77
CA LEU A 121 6.74 6.29 -3.00
C LEU A 121 7.05 6.05 -4.48
N GLY A 122 6.42 6.79 -5.40
CA GLY A 122 6.57 6.56 -6.85
C GLY A 122 5.74 5.39 -7.33
N THR A 123 6.33 4.48 -8.09
CA THR A 123 5.66 3.29 -8.63
C THR A 123 5.97 2.06 -7.78
N ILE A 124 4.94 1.26 -7.48
CA ILE A 124 5.07 -0.04 -6.82
C ILE A 124 4.51 -1.10 -7.77
N GLU A 125 5.41 -1.95 -8.29
CA GLU A 125 5.07 -3.04 -9.21
C GLU A 125 4.28 -4.15 -8.50
N PRO A 126 3.55 -5.02 -9.22
CA PRO A 126 2.88 -6.19 -8.67
C PRO A 126 3.81 -7.09 -7.85
N GLY A 127 3.39 -7.47 -6.65
CA GLY A 127 4.16 -8.30 -5.72
C GLY A 127 5.31 -7.58 -5.00
N ASN A 128 5.53 -6.29 -5.25
CA ASN A 128 6.52 -5.47 -4.59
C ASN A 128 5.91 -4.62 -3.49
N ASP A 129 6.77 -4.07 -2.61
CA ASP A 129 6.40 -3.15 -1.55
C ASP A 129 7.36 -1.96 -1.45
N GLY A 130 6.88 -0.87 -0.85
CA GLY A 130 7.65 0.35 -0.63
C GLY A 130 7.41 0.97 0.75
N PRO A 131 8.42 1.61 1.38
CA PRO A 131 8.28 2.25 2.68
C PRO A 131 7.74 3.68 2.56
N ALA A 132 6.63 3.97 3.23
CA ALA A 132 6.20 5.32 3.56
C ALA A 132 6.77 5.70 4.93
N ILE A 133 7.62 6.72 5.00
CA ILE A 133 8.29 7.15 6.24
C ILE A 133 7.74 8.51 6.66
N PHE A 134 7.34 8.58 7.93
CA PHE A 134 6.78 9.79 8.55
C PHE A 134 7.56 10.09 9.82
N SER A 135 8.16 11.28 9.92
CA SER A 135 8.86 11.72 11.12
C SER A 135 7.93 12.58 11.95
N LEU A 136 7.64 12.12 13.17
CA LEU A 136 6.67 12.69 14.10
C LEU A 136 7.34 13.11 15.42
N SER A 137 6.74 14.04 16.14
CA SER A 137 7.16 14.43 17.50
C SER A 137 6.13 13.92 18.50
N ALA A 138 6.59 13.19 19.52
CA ALA A 138 5.73 12.67 20.57
C ALA A 138 5.63 13.66 21.73
N ASP A 139 4.81 14.71 21.58
CA ASP A 139 4.75 15.82 22.54
C ASP A 139 3.86 15.52 23.74
N GLU A 140 2.90 14.60 23.61
CA GLU A 140 1.94 14.23 24.64
C GLU A 140 1.81 12.72 24.78
N GLU A 141 1.54 12.24 26.01
CA GLU A 141 1.22 10.82 26.25
C GLU A 141 -0.22 10.51 25.86
N GLY A 142 -0.44 9.32 25.35
CA GLY A 142 -1.79 8.86 24.99
C GLY A 142 -1.82 7.86 23.85
N GLU A 143 -3.03 7.56 23.46
CA GLU A 143 -3.35 6.73 22.29
C GLU A 143 -3.96 7.64 21.21
N PHE A 144 -3.27 7.72 20.06
CA PHE A 144 -3.64 8.62 18.97
C PHE A 144 -4.11 7.80 17.78
N GLY A 145 -5.41 7.89 17.47
CA GLY A 145 -5.97 7.34 16.25
C GLY A 145 -5.67 8.22 15.04
N TYR A 146 -5.44 7.60 13.89
CA TYR A 146 -5.26 8.30 12.62
C TYR A 146 -5.76 7.47 11.44
N THR A 147 -5.94 8.11 10.30
CA THR A 147 -6.27 7.44 9.05
C THR A 147 -5.10 7.56 8.08
N LEU A 148 -4.58 6.42 7.67
CA LEU A 148 -3.67 6.34 6.52
C LEU A 148 -4.50 6.43 5.24
N VAL A 149 -4.18 7.38 4.38
CA VAL A 149 -4.79 7.56 3.06
C VAL A 149 -3.73 7.30 2.00
N VAL A 150 -3.92 6.28 1.19
CA VAL A 150 -3.03 5.93 0.08
C VAL A 150 -3.75 6.25 -1.23
N ARG A 151 -3.12 7.09 -2.06
CA ARG A 151 -3.60 7.42 -3.41
C ARG A 151 -2.61 6.90 -4.43
N TYR A 152 -3.12 6.36 -5.52
CA TYR A 152 -2.34 5.85 -6.64
C TYR A 152 -3.17 5.82 -7.91
N THR A 153 -2.55 5.60 -9.05
CA THR A 153 -3.19 5.42 -10.35
C THR A 153 -2.79 4.08 -10.95
N ASP A 154 -3.72 3.49 -11.71
CA ASP A 154 -3.49 2.30 -12.53
C ASP A 154 -4.22 2.43 -13.88
N ASP A 155 -4.35 1.35 -14.63
CA ASP A 155 -5.04 1.31 -15.94
C ASP A 155 -6.52 1.75 -15.87
N TYR A 156 -7.15 1.67 -14.69
CA TYR A 156 -8.54 2.08 -14.46
C TYR A 156 -8.68 3.52 -13.94
N GLY A 157 -7.58 4.18 -13.62
CA GLY A 157 -7.55 5.56 -13.18
C GLY A 157 -7.06 5.74 -11.73
N GLU A 158 -7.56 6.79 -11.06
CA GLU A 158 -7.15 7.15 -9.71
C GLU A 158 -7.91 6.35 -8.65
N HIS A 159 -7.15 5.82 -7.68
CA HIS A 159 -7.66 5.06 -6.54
C HIS A 159 -7.28 5.70 -5.22
N THR A 160 -8.12 5.46 -4.20
CA THR A 160 -7.86 5.91 -2.82
C THR A 160 -8.22 4.80 -1.85
N VAL A 161 -7.24 4.35 -1.08
CA VAL A 161 -7.41 3.39 0.03
C VAL A 161 -7.30 4.14 1.35
N ARG A 162 -8.18 3.82 2.31
CA ARG A 162 -8.20 4.42 3.65
C ARG A 162 -8.14 3.33 4.70
N GLN A 163 -7.22 3.46 5.66
CA GLN A 163 -7.07 2.51 6.76
C GLN A 163 -6.93 3.25 8.09
N ALA A 164 -7.80 2.92 9.05
CA ALA A 164 -7.71 3.46 10.40
C ALA A 164 -6.61 2.71 11.17
N LEU A 165 -5.73 3.46 11.81
CA LEU A 165 -4.58 2.99 12.56
C LEU A 165 -4.45 3.78 13.86
N GLN A 166 -3.57 3.33 14.76
CA GLN A 166 -3.30 4.01 16.02
C GLN A 166 -1.82 3.95 16.38
N ILE A 167 -1.36 4.93 17.14
CA ILE A 167 -0.02 5.01 17.70
C ILE A 167 -0.13 5.33 19.20
N VAL A 168 0.70 4.69 20.02
CA VAL A 168 0.68 4.83 21.47
C VAL A 168 1.97 5.50 21.93
N VAL A 169 1.85 6.60 22.66
CA VAL A 169 2.95 7.32 23.29
C VAL A 169 2.87 7.11 24.81
N ALA A 170 3.89 6.50 25.39
CA ALA A 170 3.98 6.27 26.83
C ALA A 170 4.47 7.51 27.56
N GLY A 171 3.97 7.72 28.78
CA GLY A 171 4.50 8.75 29.66
C GLY A 171 5.95 8.52 30.05
N GLN A 172 6.66 9.60 30.38
CA GLN A 172 8.00 9.50 30.94
C GLN A 172 7.93 8.81 32.30
N ASN A 173 8.80 7.83 32.55
CA ASN A 173 8.90 7.19 33.84
C ASN A 173 9.83 8.02 34.76
N PRO A 174 9.32 8.76 35.76
CA PRO A 174 10.13 9.63 36.59
C PRO A 174 11.00 8.87 37.61
N VAL A 175 10.80 7.55 37.75
CA VAL A 175 11.50 6.73 38.76
C VAL A 175 13.03 6.85 38.73
N PRO A 176 13.74 6.81 37.56
CA PRO A 176 15.19 6.94 37.57
C PRO A 176 15.65 8.35 38.04
N MET A 177 14.95 9.42 37.68
CA MET A 177 15.31 10.77 38.14
C MET A 177 15.10 10.93 39.66
N ILE A 178 14.01 10.40 40.20
CA ILE A 178 13.72 10.40 41.63
C ILE A 178 14.79 9.60 42.40
N ALA A 179 15.20 8.43 41.89
CA ALA A 179 16.24 7.61 42.50
C ALA A 179 17.60 8.32 42.52
N VAL A 180 17.98 9.00 41.44
CA VAL A 180 19.22 9.81 41.37
C VAL A 180 19.16 10.98 42.34
N ALA A 181 18.06 11.73 42.39
CA ALA A 181 17.89 12.83 43.33
C ALA A 181 17.94 12.36 44.80
N ALA A 182 17.31 11.23 45.11
CA ALA A 182 17.39 10.63 46.45
C ALA A 182 18.82 10.19 46.81
N ALA A 183 19.56 9.59 45.88
CA ALA A 183 20.94 9.22 46.09
C ALA A 183 21.85 10.43 46.35
N ILE A 184 21.66 11.54 45.63
CA ILE A 184 22.40 12.80 45.85
C ILE A 184 22.09 13.35 47.22
N LEU A 185 20.83 13.37 47.66
CA LEU A 185 20.43 13.82 48.97
C LEU A 185 21.03 12.98 50.10
N ILE A 186 21.08 11.65 49.93
CA ILE A 186 21.69 10.75 50.92
C ILE A 186 23.20 11.03 51.03
N VAL A 187 23.91 11.19 49.93
CA VAL A 187 25.33 11.54 49.91
C VAL A 187 25.60 12.90 50.57
N ALA A 188 24.78 13.91 50.26
CA ALA A 188 24.89 15.22 50.84
C ALA A 188 24.65 15.18 52.38
N ALA A 189 23.65 14.43 52.85
CA ALA A 189 23.35 14.25 54.27
C ALA A 189 24.48 13.50 54.98
N ALA A 190 25.05 12.48 54.40
CA ALA A 190 26.21 11.75 54.95
C ALA A 190 27.45 12.65 55.06
N ALA A 191 27.74 13.45 54.05
CA ALA A 191 28.84 14.41 54.05
C ALA A 191 28.66 15.51 55.14
N ALA A 192 27.44 16.05 55.30
CA ALA A 192 27.11 17.00 56.34
C ALA A 192 27.24 16.42 57.75
N LEU A 193 26.80 15.18 57.96
CA LEU A 193 26.98 14.45 59.24
C LEU A 193 28.43 14.18 59.57
N TYR A 194 29.21 13.78 58.58
CA TYR A 194 30.66 13.57 58.72
C TYR A 194 31.37 14.86 59.13
N TRP A 195 31.06 15.98 58.47
CA TRP A 195 31.63 17.28 58.76
C TRP A 195 31.21 17.81 60.14
N TYR A 196 29.94 17.60 60.56
CA TYR A 196 29.43 17.96 61.88
C TYR A 196 30.10 17.16 62.99
N ARG A 197 30.37 15.86 62.83
CA ARG A 197 31.08 15.03 63.81
C ARG A 197 32.52 15.45 63.96
N ARG A 198 33.22 15.75 62.88
CA ARG A 198 34.60 16.17 62.88
C ARG A 198 34.80 17.52 63.62
N ARG A 199 33.84 18.43 63.53
CA ARG A 199 33.86 19.72 64.28
C ARG A 199 33.63 19.59 65.77
N LYS A 200 33.15 18.49 66.28
CA LYS A 200 32.92 18.25 67.71
C LYS A 200 34.13 17.57 68.39
N GLU A 201 35.08 17.06 67.62
CA GLU A 201 36.29 16.40 68.10
C GLU A 201 37.50 17.37 68.18
N GLU A 202 37.36 18.59 67.68
CA GLU A 202 38.28 19.73 67.92
C GLU A 202 37.75 20.62 69.05
#